data_96aec5b29c6d18e1a6a53f713cc214a4
#
_entry.id   96aec5b29c6d18e1a6a53f713cc214a4
#
_cell.length_a   1.000
_cell.length_b   1.000
_cell.length_c   1.000
_cell.angle_alpha   90.00
_cell.angle_beta   90.00
_cell.angle_gamma   90.00
#
_symmetry.space_group_name_H-M   'P 1'
#
loop_
_entity.id
_entity.type
_entity.pdbx_description
1 polymer ?
#
loop_
_entity_poly.entity_id
_entity_poly.type
_entity_poly.pdbx_seq_one_letter_code
_entity_poly.pdbx_strand_id
1 'polypeptide(L)'
;MSTTRIREFRFVSLVFGVLFAFAIAGCDGDDGLDGQDGLDGADGAAGADGIACWDLNGNGVEDPEEDLNGDGVVDVLDCNALASGAYSPEQLHKGWFTEREYKGTQSCLACHAMEGMDMLTKAHFKWEGVATNMVGEGIQDLIHGKNDIINNFCVAVPSNEGRCTQCHAGYGYDDNTYDFGDVTNVDCLVCHDQTGSYADGDKIYSKAPTTAGRPPEGTDLNAVARSVATPRPPNRTAVPTIDNCIFCHARAGGDDNVKHGDLAMSLSNTTREFDVHMGTDGANYECVECHQVKKTLEGKLIDHGIGGMPYHSVDEGEMRACVDCHVDPALHAGSSVQTILNSHTTLACQVCHIPAIARETSTKVDWKWSDAGLDGPPEGVVTPDPVTGRETWLKKKGTFVWANNVRPTLLYHDGTWNKTIIGVNDQYTELPAYLGGPAADYTTEGAMIYPF
;
A
#
# COMPACT_ATOMS: atom_id res chain seq x y z
N MET A 1 42.16 -41.82 37.65
CA MET A 1 41.58 -42.06 38.96
C MET A 1 40.78 -40.81 39.36
N SER A 2 39.55 -40.89 39.36
CA SER A 2 38.52 -40.35 40.23
C SER A 2 37.13 -40.38 39.47
N THR A 3 36.35 -41.32 39.96
CA THR A 3 34.98 -41.59 39.52
C THR A 3 34.03 -40.67 40.25
N THR A 4 33.16 -39.98 39.54
CA THR A 4 32.05 -39.28 40.17
C THR A 4 30.73 -39.89 39.68
N ARG A 5 29.95 -40.35 40.64
CA ARG A 5 28.72 -41.12 40.50
C ARG A 5 27.56 -40.25 40.02
N ILE A 6 26.79 -40.78 39.07
CA ILE A 6 25.51 -40.30 38.68
C ILE A 6 24.46 -40.86 39.67
N ARG A 7 23.65 -40.00 40.28
CA ARG A 7 22.46 -40.36 41.08
C ARG A 7 21.23 -40.44 40.20
N GLU A 8 20.71 -41.62 40.04
CA GLU A 8 19.38 -41.88 39.53
C GLU A 8 18.30 -41.51 40.54
N PHE A 9 17.34 -40.69 40.17
CA PHE A 9 16.11 -40.47 40.92
C PHE A 9 15.01 -41.37 40.29
N ARG A 10 14.61 -42.39 41.03
CA ARG A 10 13.44 -43.21 40.74
C ARG A 10 12.21 -42.55 41.36
N PHE A 11 11.24 -42.18 40.54
CA PHE A 11 9.91 -41.87 41.01
C PHE A 11 9.08 -43.15 41.12
N VAL A 12 8.57 -43.43 42.32
CA VAL A 12 7.66 -44.51 42.66
C VAL A 12 6.23 -43.96 42.39
N SER A 13 5.51 -44.55 41.45
CA SER A 13 4.09 -44.31 41.25
C SER A 13 3.30 -45.19 42.19
N LEU A 14 2.56 -44.60 43.10
CA LEU A 14 1.55 -45.26 43.93
C LEU A 14 0.21 -45.22 43.22
N VAL A 15 -0.30 -46.39 42.78
CA VAL A 15 -1.62 -46.57 42.26
C VAL A 15 -2.55 -46.89 43.40
N PHE A 16 -3.49 -46.02 43.72
CA PHE A 16 -4.68 -46.32 44.56
C PHE A 16 -5.86 -46.58 43.63
N GLY A 17 -6.24 -47.86 43.57
CA GLY A 17 -7.49 -48.26 42.94
C GLY A 17 -8.64 -48.13 43.93
N VAL A 18 -9.66 -47.38 43.58
CA VAL A 18 -10.95 -47.42 44.25
C VAL A 18 -11.98 -47.91 43.23
N LEU A 19 -12.41 -49.16 43.42
CA LEU A 19 -13.57 -49.73 42.76
C LEU A 19 -14.82 -49.04 43.32
N PHE A 20 -15.58 -48.34 42.52
CA PHE A 20 -16.95 -47.99 42.83
C PHE A 20 -17.87 -48.64 41.76
N ALA A 21 -18.56 -49.69 42.25
CA ALA A 21 -19.66 -50.29 41.48
C ALA A 21 -20.88 -49.38 41.63
N PHE A 22 -21.30 -48.75 40.53
CA PHE A 22 -22.61 -48.11 40.42
C PHE A 22 -23.56 -48.98 39.61
N ALA A 23 -24.65 -49.31 40.23
CA ALA A 23 -25.77 -50.00 39.64
C ALA A 23 -26.39 -49.14 38.52
N ILE A 24 -26.64 -49.77 37.39
CA ILE A 24 -27.40 -49.21 36.27
C ILE A 24 -28.87 -49.19 36.70
N ALA A 25 -29.39 -48.04 37.12
CA ALA A 25 -30.80 -47.74 37.10
C ALA A 25 -31.06 -46.90 35.85
N GLY A 26 -31.74 -47.47 34.86
CA GLY A 26 -32.21 -46.73 33.71
C GLY A 26 -33.28 -45.72 34.18
N CYS A 27 -33.01 -44.46 33.93
CA CYS A 27 -34.03 -43.44 33.89
C CYS A 27 -34.35 -43.21 32.42
N ASP A 28 -35.56 -43.57 32.00
CA ASP A 28 -36.14 -43.00 30.80
C ASP A 28 -36.26 -41.50 31.04
N GLY A 29 -35.42 -40.72 30.36
CA GLY A 29 -35.52 -39.26 30.34
C GLY A 29 -36.72 -38.89 29.46
N ASP A 30 -37.63 -38.11 30.02
CA ASP A 30 -38.69 -37.47 29.24
C ASP A 30 -38.03 -36.68 28.10
N ASP A 31 -38.66 -36.75 26.91
CA ASP A 31 -38.26 -35.96 25.74
C ASP A 31 -38.18 -34.48 26.16
N GLY A 32 -36.99 -33.87 25.97
CA GLY A 32 -36.77 -32.46 26.25
C GLY A 32 -37.75 -31.62 25.42
N LEU A 33 -38.38 -30.64 26.09
CA LEU A 33 -39.22 -29.67 25.40
C LEU A 33 -38.42 -29.02 24.27
N ASP A 34 -39.04 -28.96 23.09
CA ASP A 34 -38.47 -28.23 21.95
C ASP A 34 -38.10 -26.82 22.42
N GLY A 35 -36.89 -26.41 22.12
CA GLY A 35 -36.41 -25.05 22.42
C GLY A 35 -37.34 -24.04 21.74
N GLN A 36 -37.74 -23.00 22.47
CA GLN A 36 -38.45 -21.88 21.86
C GLN A 36 -37.60 -21.30 20.73
N ASP A 37 -38.23 -21.09 19.57
CA ASP A 37 -37.62 -20.37 18.49
C ASP A 37 -37.10 -19.01 19.02
N GLY A 38 -35.88 -18.69 18.70
CA GLY A 38 -35.30 -17.39 19.06
C GLY A 38 -36.16 -16.27 18.46
N LEU A 39 -36.37 -15.22 19.25
CA LEU A 39 -37.04 -14.03 18.74
C LEU A 39 -36.23 -13.53 17.51
N ASP A 40 -36.95 -13.23 16.44
CA ASP A 40 -36.35 -12.55 15.29
C ASP A 40 -35.60 -11.32 15.79
N GLY A 41 -34.35 -11.16 15.32
CA GLY A 41 -33.57 -9.97 15.63
C GLY A 41 -34.34 -8.73 15.19
N ALA A 42 -34.27 -7.66 15.98
CA ALA A 42 -34.84 -6.39 15.56
C ALA A 42 -34.29 -6.02 14.20
N ASP A 43 -35.18 -5.57 13.30
CA ASP A 43 -34.76 -5.01 12.02
C ASP A 43 -33.68 -3.96 12.25
N GLY A 44 -32.60 -4.03 11.50
CA GLY A 44 -31.55 -3.01 11.52
C GLY A 44 -32.17 -1.63 11.30
N ALA A 45 -31.65 -0.62 11.97
CA ALA A 45 -32.05 0.76 11.71
C ALA A 45 -32.01 1.02 10.20
N ALA A 46 -33.08 1.63 9.66
CA ALA A 46 -33.07 2.06 8.26
C ALA A 46 -31.81 2.89 8.03
N GLY A 47 -31.06 2.54 6.98
CA GLY A 47 -29.90 3.36 6.56
C GLY A 47 -30.35 4.81 6.40
N ALA A 48 -29.48 5.76 6.73
CA ALA A 48 -29.76 7.15 6.42
C ALA A 48 -30.08 7.25 4.92
N ASP A 49 -31.14 7.99 4.57
CA ASP A 49 -31.50 8.21 3.18
C ASP A 49 -30.26 8.77 2.45
N GLY A 50 -29.84 8.07 1.39
CA GLY A 50 -28.74 8.53 0.55
C GLY A 50 -29.09 9.92 -0.01
N ILE A 51 -28.13 10.84 -0.01
CA ILE A 51 -28.32 12.14 -0.65
C ILE A 51 -28.51 11.85 -2.14
N ALA A 52 -29.65 12.27 -2.69
CA ALA A 52 -29.91 12.13 -4.10
C ALA A 52 -28.92 12.99 -4.91
N CYS A 53 -28.37 12.46 -5.98
CA CYS A 53 -27.34 13.15 -6.78
C CYS A 53 -27.84 14.44 -7.45
N TRP A 54 -29.15 14.60 -7.62
CA TRP A 54 -29.78 15.81 -8.12
C TRP A 54 -29.95 16.88 -7.03
N ASP A 55 -30.04 16.50 -5.76
CA ASP A 55 -30.19 17.41 -4.64
C ASP A 55 -28.85 18.13 -4.36
N LEU A 56 -28.59 19.17 -5.13
CA LEU A 56 -27.33 19.90 -5.12
C LEU A 56 -27.11 20.70 -3.84
N ASN A 57 -28.16 21.09 -3.15
CA ASN A 57 -28.06 21.87 -1.90
C ASN A 57 -28.31 21.04 -0.64
N GLY A 58 -28.66 19.75 -0.78
CA GLY A 58 -28.82 18.80 0.32
C GLY A 58 -30.04 19.08 1.21
N ASN A 59 -31.03 19.80 0.70
CA ASN A 59 -32.22 20.16 1.45
C ASN A 59 -33.34 19.13 1.31
N GLY A 60 -33.20 18.17 0.41
CA GLY A 60 -34.20 17.13 0.10
C GLY A 60 -35.44 17.65 -0.63
N VAL A 61 -35.39 18.85 -1.19
CA VAL A 61 -36.46 19.49 -1.93
C VAL A 61 -35.97 19.73 -3.38
N GLU A 62 -36.84 19.47 -4.34
CA GLU A 62 -36.57 19.73 -5.77
C GLU A 62 -36.57 21.25 -5.99
N ASP A 63 -35.41 21.83 -6.20
CA ASP A 63 -35.24 23.24 -6.52
C ASP A 63 -35.01 23.47 -8.01
N PRO A 64 -35.53 24.58 -8.63
CA PRO A 64 -35.34 24.81 -10.05
C PRO A 64 -33.91 24.89 -10.55
N GLU A 65 -32.97 25.22 -9.66
CA GLU A 65 -31.53 25.27 -9.91
C GLU A 65 -30.89 23.87 -9.99
N GLU A 66 -31.64 22.83 -9.62
CA GLU A 66 -31.24 21.43 -9.64
C GLU A 66 -31.73 20.71 -10.91
N ASP A 67 -32.54 21.33 -11.70
CA ASP A 67 -32.89 20.91 -13.07
C ASP A 67 -31.67 21.19 -13.99
N LEU A 68 -30.70 20.29 -13.95
CA LEU A 68 -29.42 20.46 -14.67
C LEU A 68 -29.52 20.11 -16.14
N ASN A 69 -30.50 19.29 -16.54
CA ASN A 69 -30.73 18.92 -17.91
C ASN A 69 -31.71 19.89 -18.63
N GLY A 70 -32.44 20.73 -17.87
CA GLY A 70 -33.34 21.74 -18.37
C GLY A 70 -34.67 21.18 -18.92
N ASP A 71 -35.06 19.98 -18.47
CA ASP A 71 -36.29 19.33 -18.91
C ASP A 71 -37.52 19.72 -18.09
N GLY A 72 -37.32 20.45 -17.00
CA GLY A 72 -38.33 20.96 -16.08
C GLY A 72 -38.75 20.00 -14.99
N VAL A 73 -37.97 18.90 -14.79
CA VAL A 73 -38.16 17.91 -13.73
C VAL A 73 -36.84 17.70 -13.04
N VAL A 74 -36.78 17.81 -11.72
CA VAL A 74 -35.57 17.51 -10.94
C VAL A 74 -35.59 16.04 -10.57
N ASP A 75 -34.75 15.23 -11.22
CA ASP A 75 -34.71 13.78 -10.99
C ASP A 75 -33.31 13.17 -11.24
N VAL A 76 -33.24 11.83 -11.25
CA VAL A 76 -32.01 11.09 -11.53
C VAL A 76 -31.41 11.38 -12.91
N LEU A 77 -32.17 11.95 -13.85
CA LEU A 77 -31.66 12.33 -15.17
C LEU A 77 -30.83 13.61 -15.11
N ASP A 78 -31.01 14.45 -14.08
CA ASP A 78 -30.15 15.58 -13.80
C ASP A 78 -28.75 15.14 -13.41
N CYS A 79 -28.64 14.00 -12.75
CA CYS A 79 -27.35 13.33 -12.52
C CYS A 79 -26.68 12.93 -13.85
N ASN A 80 -27.46 12.61 -14.88
CA ASN A 80 -26.95 12.30 -16.22
C ASN A 80 -26.62 13.56 -17.03
N ALA A 81 -27.18 14.73 -16.71
CA ALA A 81 -26.74 16.00 -17.25
C ALA A 81 -25.27 16.29 -16.89
N LEU A 82 -24.80 15.75 -15.77
CA LEU A 82 -23.39 15.71 -15.41
C LEU A 82 -22.58 14.89 -16.44
N ALA A 83 -23.15 13.80 -16.94
CA ALA A 83 -22.56 12.97 -17.99
C ALA A 83 -22.66 13.60 -19.38
N SER A 84 -23.54 14.59 -19.58
CA SER A 84 -23.71 15.28 -20.87
C SER A 84 -22.64 16.32 -21.20
N GLY A 85 -21.71 16.58 -20.27
CA GLY A 85 -20.59 17.51 -20.47
C GLY A 85 -20.95 19.00 -20.34
N ALA A 86 -22.13 19.33 -19.82
CA ALA A 86 -22.56 20.73 -19.59
C ALA A 86 -21.66 21.42 -18.54
N TYR A 87 -21.13 20.64 -17.56
CA TYR A 87 -20.20 21.11 -16.55
C TYR A 87 -18.93 20.27 -16.57
N SER A 88 -17.79 20.94 -16.39
CA SER A 88 -16.54 20.20 -16.19
C SER A 88 -16.53 19.51 -14.83
N PRO A 89 -15.77 18.40 -14.66
CA PRO A 89 -15.60 17.77 -13.35
C PRO A 89 -15.16 18.74 -12.25
N GLU A 90 -14.34 19.73 -12.60
CA GLU A 90 -13.91 20.79 -11.69
C GLU A 90 -15.09 21.67 -11.24
N GLN A 91 -15.96 22.08 -12.16
CA GLN A 91 -17.13 22.91 -11.83
C GLN A 91 -18.08 22.17 -10.90
N LEU A 92 -18.26 20.88 -11.13
CA LEU A 92 -19.11 20.02 -10.29
C LEU A 92 -18.59 19.92 -8.87
N HIS A 93 -17.32 19.58 -8.68
CA HIS A 93 -16.74 19.47 -7.33
C HIS A 93 -16.71 20.81 -6.62
N LYS A 94 -16.40 21.92 -7.33
CA LYS A 94 -16.45 23.26 -6.77
C LYS A 94 -17.85 23.64 -6.34
N GLY A 95 -18.85 23.42 -7.16
CA GLY A 95 -20.26 23.70 -6.84
C GLY A 95 -20.72 22.88 -5.64
N TRP A 96 -20.53 21.57 -5.68
CA TRP A 96 -20.96 20.66 -4.63
C TRP A 96 -20.38 21.04 -3.26
N PHE A 97 -19.07 21.25 -3.14
CA PHE A 97 -18.39 21.54 -1.87
C PHE A 97 -18.30 23.05 -1.54
N THR A 98 -18.95 23.90 -2.30
CA THR A 98 -19.14 25.31 -1.89
C THR A 98 -20.29 25.44 -0.90
N GLU A 99 -21.33 24.66 -1.09
CA GLU A 99 -22.57 24.73 -0.31
C GLU A 99 -22.70 23.61 0.70
N ARG A 100 -21.86 22.56 0.58
CA ARG A 100 -21.86 21.40 1.46
C ARG A 100 -20.53 21.24 2.18
N GLU A 101 -20.61 20.76 3.41
CA GLU A 101 -19.44 20.37 4.19
C GLU A 101 -18.98 18.97 3.75
N TYR A 102 -17.68 18.80 3.57
CA TYR A 102 -17.09 17.47 3.41
C TYR A 102 -17.19 16.66 4.70
N LYS A 103 -17.86 15.53 4.66
CA LYS A 103 -18.13 14.64 5.80
C LYS A 103 -17.45 13.27 5.66
N GLY A 104 -16.27 13.22 5.06
CA GLY A 104 -15.59 11.97 4.76
C GLY A 104 -16.03 11.39 3.42
N THR A 105 -15.66 10.16 3.17
CA THR A 105 -15.91 9.45 1.90
C THR A 105 -17.38 9.38 1.52
N GLN A 106 -18.26 9.38 2.52
CA GLN A 106 -19.71 9.45 2.28
C GLN A 106 -20.11 10.60 1.35
N SER A 107 -19.39 11.74 1.42
CA SER A 107 -19.63 12.87 0.51
C SER A 107 -19.26 12.59 -0.94
N CYS A 108 -18.36 11.64 -1.19
CA CYS A 108 -17.96 11.22 -2.53
C CYS A 108 -18.90 10.13 -3.08
N LEU A 109 -19.40 9.26 -2.20
CA LEU A 109 -20.22 8.10 -2.59
C LEU A 109 -21.57 8.46 -3.19
N ALA A 110 -22.04 9.69 -2.99
CA ALA A 110 -23.23 10.20 -3.64
C ALA A 110 -23.15 10.12 -5.18
N CYS A 111 -21.94 10.29 -5.75
CA CYS A 111 -21.69 10.20 -7.19
C CYS A 111 -20.74 9.06 -7.56
N HIS A 112 -19.86 8.64 -6.65
CA HIS A 112 -18.75 7.70 -6.90
C HIS A 112 -18.91 6.38 -6.11
N ALA A 113 -20.15 5.89 -5.99
CA ALA A 113 -20.41 4.67 -5.23
C ALA A 113 -19.69 3.43 -5.80
N MET A 114 -19.62 3.32 -7.14
CA MET A 114 -18.97 2.19 -7.80
C MET A 114 -17.45 2.22 -7.60
N GLU A 115 -16.86 3.39 -7.68
CA GLU A 115 -15.44 3.62 -7.45
C GLU A 115 -15.06 3.31 -5.99
N GLY A 116 -15.93 3.71 -5.04
CA GLY A 116 -15.75 3.37 -3.64
C GLY A 116 -15.79 1.86 -3.39
N MET A 117 -16.76 1.17 -3.97
CA MET A 117 -16.88 -0.29 -3.85
C MET A 117 -15.71 -1.03 -4.51
N ASP A 118 -15.25 -0.54 -5.65
CA ASP A 118 -14.06 -1.09 -6.30
C ASP A 118 -12.82 -0.95 -5.41
N MET A 119 -12.65 0.19 -4.76
CA MET A 119 -11.51 0.46 -3.89
C MET A 119 -11.41 -0.49 -2.69
N LEU A 120 -12.52 -1.06 -2.21
CA LEU A 120 -12.51 -2.06 -1.12
C LEU A 120 -11.69 -3.31 -1.45
N THR A 121 -11.47 -3.59 -2.73
CA THR A 121 -10.74 -4.78 -3.17
C THR A 121 -9.26 -4.50 -3.46
N LYS A 122 -8.83 -3.23 -3.44
CA LYS A 122 -7.48 -2.83 -3.89
C LYS A 122 -6.43 -2.91 -2.78
N ALA A 123 -5.20 -3.23 -3.15
CA ALA A 123 -4.11 -3.40 -2.20
C ALA A 123 -3.81 -2.13 -1.40
N HIS A 124 -4.01 -0.94 -1.96
CA HIS A 124 -3.84 0.32 -1.22
C HIS A 124 -4.83 0.48 -0.05
N PHE A 125 -6.02 -0.13 -0.15
CA PHE A 125 -6.99 -0.15 0.94
C PHE A 125 -6.95 -1.47 1.71
N LYS A 126 -7.04 -2.61 1.00
CA LYS A 126 -7.12 -3.94 1.59
C LYS A 126 -5.83 -4.38 2.27
N TRP A 127 -4.67 -3.88 1.81
CA TRP A 127 -3.32 -4.28 2.22
C TRP A 127 -2.98 -5.75 1.99
N GLU A 128 -3.78 -6.43 1.25
CA GLU A 128 -3.62 -7.83 0.84
C GLU A 128 -4.22 -8.04 -0.54
N GLY A 129 -3.82 -9.10 -1.19
CA GLY A 129 -4.35 -9.51 -2.49
C GLY A 129 -3.88 -10.91 -2.84
N VAL A 130 -4.33 -11.41 -3.98
CA VAL A 130 -3.90 -12.72 -4.48
C VAL A 130 -2.44 -12.64 -4.91
N ALA A 131 -1.59 -13.46 -4.30
CA ALA A 131 -0.15 -13.45 -4.49
C ALA A 131 0.28 -14.33 -5.68
N THR A 132 -0.12 -13.95 -6.89
CA THR A 132 0.17 -14.69 -8.13
C THR A 132 1.66 -14.77 -8.44
N ASN A 133 2.40 -13.74 -8.03
CA ASN A 133 3.84 -13.60 -8.30
C ASN A 133 4.73 -14.12 -7.17
N MET A 134 4.16 -14.65 -6.09
CA MET A 134 4.94 -15.31 -5.05
C MET A 134 5.00 -16.82 -5.29
N VAL A 135 6.16 -17.41 -5.04
CA VAL A 135 6.36 -18.86 -5.20
C VAL A 135 6.44 -19.55 -3.85
N GLY A 136 5.99 -20.79 -3.81
CA GLY A 136 6.07 -21.67 -2.65
C GLY A 136 4.76 -22.38 -2.36
N GLU A 137 4.88 -23.56 -1.74
CA GLU A 137 3.70 -24.29 -1.25
C GLU A 137 3.02 -23.55 -0.13
N GLY A 138 1.71 -23.40 -0.22
CA GLY A 138 0.92 -22.63 0.76
C GLY A 138 1.07 -21.11 0.64
N ILE A 139 1.64 -20.61 -0.47
CA ILE A 139 1.87 -19.19 -0.73
C ILE A 139 1.24 -18.76 -2.05
N GLN A 140 1.63 -19.39 -3.14
CA GLN A 140 1.22 -19.00 -4.47
C GLN A 140 -0.30 -19.03 -4.64
N ASP A 141 -0.86 -18.00 -5.28
CA ASP A 141 -2.29 -17.84 -5.58
C ASP A 141 -3.19 -17.75 -4.32
N LEU A 142 -2.61 -17.58 -3.15
CA LEU A 142 -3.34 -17.28 -1.91
C LEU A 142 -3.32 -15.78 -1.60
N ILE A 143 -4.16 -15.38 -0.65
CA ILE A 143 -4.22 -13.98 -0.21
C ILE A 143 -3.09 -13.73 0.79
N HIS A 144 -2.22 -12.80 0.44
CA HIS A 144 -1.11 -12.36 1.28
C HIS A 144 -0.94 -10.85 1.18
N GLY A 145 -0.26 -10.25 2.15
CA GLY A 145 0.00 -8.83 2.14
C GLY A 145 0.72 -8.31 3.36
N LYS A 146 0.47 -7.07 3.72
CA LYS A 146 1.12 -6.39 4.85
C LYS A 146 0.89 -7.08 6.19
N ASN A 147 -0.19 -7.84 6.34
CA ASN A 147 -0.55 -8.49 7.57
C ASN A 147 0.29 -9.73 7.88
N ASP A 148 0.79 -10.43 6.88
CA ASP A 148 1.45 -11.71 7.05
C ASP A 148 2.81 -11.84 6.38
N ILE A 149 3.16 -10.97 5.44
CA ILE A 149 4.50 -10.94 4.84
C ILE A 149 5.49 -10.32 5.82
N ILE A 150 6.51 -11.07 6.22
CA ILE A 150 7.63 -10.50 6.96
C ILE A 150 8.41 -9.57 6.02
N ASN A 151 8.61 -8.37 6.47
CA ASN A 151 9.40 -7.37 5.77
C ASN A 151 10.56 -6.89 6.64
N ASN A 152 11.55 -6.28 6.00
CA ASN A 152 12.75 -5.80 6.68
C ASN A 152 12.55 -4.48 7.47
N PHE A 153 11.30 -3.98 7.60
CA PHE A 153 11.05 -2.74 8.34
C PHE A 153 10.90 -2.93 9.84
N CYS A 154 10.02 -3.72 10.19
CA CYS A 154 9.73 -4.20 11.50
C CYS A 154 9.13 -5.56 11.26
N VAL A 155 8.43 -6.12 12.13
CA VAL A 155 7.73 -7.37 11.91
C VAL A 155 6.42 -7.07 11.17
N ALA A 156 5.43 -7.86 11.35
CA ALA A 156 4.16 -7.71 10.68
C ALA A 156 3.30 -6.59 11.30
N VAL A 157 2.35 -6.09 10.52
CA VAL A 157 1.34 -5.12 10.93
C VAL A 157 0.57 -5.54 12.20
N PRO A 158 0.14 -6.81 12.38
CA PRO A 158 -0.64 -7.23 13.54
C PRO A 158 -0.06 -6.94 14.93
N SER A 159 1.13 -6.47 15.02
CA SER A 159 1.75 -6.06 16.30
C SER A 159 2.10 -4.57 16.36
N ASN A 160 1.75 -3.82 15.32
CA ASN A 160 2.23 -2.44 15.18
C ASN A 160 1.32 -1.59 14.26
N GLU A 161 0.03 -1.87 14.28
CA GLU A 161 -0.98 -1.26 13.41
C GLU A 161 -0.88 0.25 13.41
N GLY A 162 -1.04 0.90 14.55
CA GLY A 162 -1.01 2.36 14.65
C GLY A 162 0.26 3.05 14.15
N ARG A 163 1.30 2.28 13.83
CA ARG A 163 2.54 2.79 13.23
C ARG A 163 2.61 2.50 11.73
N CYS A 164 2.15 1.33 11.31
CA CYS A 164 2.23 0.89 9.92
C CYS A 164 1.12 1.49 9.07
N THR A 165 -0.06 1.74 9.66
CA THR A 165 -1.27 2.17 8.95
C THR A 165 -1.26 3.62 8.48
N GLN A 166 -0.21 4.37 8.75
CA GLN A 166 -0.03 5.74 8.23
C GLN A 166 -0.11 5.82 6.70
N CYS A 167 0.29 4.75 6.01
CA CYS A 167 0.27 4.67 4.55
C CYS A 167 -0.96 3.93 4.01
N HIS A 168 -1.94 3.62 4.87
CA HIS A 168 -3.19 2.98 4.49
C HIS A 168 -4.14 4.00 3.85
N ALA A 169 -4.73 3.66 2.71
CA ALA A 169 -5.68 4.53 2.01
C ALA A 169 -7.09 4.45 2.62
N GLY A 170 -7.19 4.59 3.94
CA GLY A 170 -8.42 4.50 4.70
C GLY A 170 -8.34 5.20 6.04
N TYR A 171 -9.49 5.37 6.71
CA TYR A 171 -9.61 6.04 8.00
C TYR A 171 -9.59 5.05 9.15
N GLY A 172 -8.93 5.42 10.26
CA GLY A 172 -9.12 4.81 11.57
C GLY A 172 -8.58 3.39 11.74
N TYR A 173 -7.64 2.95 10.93
CA TYR A 173 -7.04 1.63 11.09
C TYR A 173 -6.03 1.62 12.26
N ASP A 174 -6.55 1.46 13.48
CA ASP A 174 -5.75 1.48 14.70
C ASP A 174 -5.41 0.06 15.21
N ASP A 175 -6.23 -0.92 14.90
CA ASP A 175 -6.06 -2.30 15.34
C ASP A 175 -6.78 -3.31 14.42
N ASN A 176 -6.78 -4.58 14.80
CA ASN A 176 -7.36 -5.69 14.04
C ASN A 176 -8.90 -5.73 14.04
N THR A 177 -9.57 -4.75 14.63
CA THR A 177 -11.04 -4.62 14.57
C THR A 177 -11.50 -3.76 13.40
N TYR A 178 -10.57 -3.24 12.59
CA TYR A 178 -10.87 -2.43 11.44
C TYR A 178 -11.75 -3.15 10.42
N ASP A 179 -12.82 -2.49 9.99
CA ASP A 179 -13.76 -3.06 9.02
C ASP A 179 -13.34 -2.67 7.59
N PHE A 180 -12.71 -3.60 6.90
CA PHE A 180 -12.36 -3.47 5.47
C PHE A 180 -13.57 -3.62 4.54
N GLY A 181 -14.75 -3.96 5.03
CA GLY A 181 -15.98 -4.03 4.26
C GLY A 181 -16.78 -2.73 4.23
N ASP A 182 -16.47 -1.80 5.11
CA ASP A 182 -17.13 -0.50 5.17
C ASP A 182 -16.51 0.48 4.17
N VAL A 183 -17.26 0.78 3.10
CA VAL A 183 -16.81 1.69 2.04
C VAL A 183 -16.59 3.12 2.53
N THR A 184 -17.22 3.53 3.64
CA THR A 184 -16.99 4.85 4.22
C THR A 184 -15.62 5.00 4.88
N ASN A 185 -14.94 3.88 5.14
CA ASN A 185 -13.58 3.85 5.64
C ASN A 185 -12.51 4.12 4.55
N VAL A 186 -12.86 4.09 3.27
CA VAL A 186 -11.93 4.44 2.18
C VAL A 186 -11.58 5.92 2.26
N ASP A 187 -10.31 6.26 2.12
CA ASP A 187 -9.83 7.65 2.09
C ASP A 187 -9.51 8.10 0.66
N CYS A 188 -10.51 8.65 -0.04
CA CYS A 188 -10.35 9.09 -1.42
C CYS A 188 -9.39 10.28 -1.55
N LEU A 189 -9.38 11.16 -0.55
CA LEU A 189 -8.61 12.41 -0.63
C LEU A 189 -7.11 12.19 -0.55
N VAL A 190 -6.65 11.08 0.04
CA VAL A 190 -5.20 10.79 0.10
C VAL A 190 -4.56 10.70 -1.28
N CYS A 191 -5.33 10.22 -2.28
CA CYS A 191 -4.87 10.12 -3.67
C CYS A 191 -5.34 11.29 -4.54
N HIS A 192 -6.48 11.91 -4.21
CA HIS A 192 -7.13 12.89 -5.09
C HIS A 192 -6.96 14.35 -4.66
N ASP A 193 -6.32 14.65 -3.53
CA ASP A 193 -5.98 16.03 -3.14
C ASP A 193 -5.07 16.69 -4.18
N GLN A 194 -5.46 17.87 -4.65
CA GLN A 194 -4.67 18.71 -5.55
C GLN A 194 -4.15 19.99 -4.86
N THR A 195 -4.42 20.14 -3.55
CA THR A 195 -3.93 21.29 -2.78
C THR A 195 -2.55 21.05 -2.16
N GLY A 196 -2.14 19.79 -2.04
CA GLY A 196 -0.95 19.37 -1.30
C GLY A 196 -1.05 19.51 0.22
N SER A 197 -2.24 19.85 0.75
CA SER A 197 -2.43 20.09 2.17
C SER A 197 -2.96 18.89 2.93
N TYR A 198 -3.50 17.90 2.25
CA TYR A 198 -4.10 16.72 2.86
C TYR A 198 -3.04 15.74 3.39
N ALA A 199 -1.96 15.59 2.66
CA ALA A 199 -0.81 14.77 3.01
C ALA A 199 0.43 15.65 3.19
N ASP A 200 0.41 16.59 4.14
CA ASP A 200 1.58 17.40 4.49
C ASP A 200 2.59 16.53 5.22
N GLY A 201 3.59 16.08 4.48
CA GLY A 201 4.54 15.07 4.88
C GLY A 201 5.33 15.35 6.14
N ASP A 202 5.54 16.59 6.52
CA ASP A 202 6.33 16.92 7.72
C ASP A 202 5.54 16.76 9.02
N LYS A 203 4.21 16.81 8.96
CA LYS A 203 3.36 16.77 10.14
C LYS A 203 2.88 15.37 10.53
N ILE A 204 2.75 14.47 9.59
CA ILE A 204 2.16 13.14 9.83
C ILE A 204 3.13 12.21 10.54
N TYR A 205 4.42 12.31 10.27
CA TYR A 205 5.43 11.42 10.87
C TYR A 205 5.94 11.85 12.25
N SER A 206 5.68 13.06 12.67
CA SER A 206 6.17 13.56 13.95
C SER A 206 5.43 12.99 15.17
N LYS A 207 4.25 12.42 14.97
CA LYS A 207 3.47 11.76 16.02
C LYS A 207 3.05 10.39 15.51
N ALA A 208 3.17 9.36 16.32
CA ALA A 208 2.55 8.07 16.03
C ALA A 208 1.03 8.34 15.98
N PRO A 209 0.40 8.42 14.81
CA PRO A 209 -1.00 8.68 14.74
C PRO A 209 -1.74 7.42 15.12
N THR A 210 -2.74 7.57 15.90
CA THR A 210 -3.70 6.54 16.25
C THR A 210 -4.71 6.30 15.13
N THR A 211 -4.77 7.17 14.16
CA THR A 211 -5.56 7.06 12.95
C THR A 211 -4.62 7.22 11.78
N ALA A 212 -5.01 6.97 10.57
CA ALA A 212 -4.19 7.14 9.38
C ALA A 212 -3.50 8.53 9.26
N GLY A 213 -3.52 9.31 10.33
CA GLY A 213 -2.77 10.55 10.53
C GLY A 213 -3.18 11.69 9.61
N ARG A 214 -4.27 11.50 8.91
CA ARG A 214 -4.79 12.43 7.94
C ARG A 214 -6.20 12.88 8.30
N PRO A 215 -6.54 14.08 7.92
CA PRO A 215 -5.66 15.15 7.48
C PRO A 215 -4.95 15.82 8.66
N PRO A 216 -3.92 16.64 8.44
CA PRO A 216 -3.33 17.49 9.48
C PRO A 216 -4.38 18.37 10.15
N GLU A 217 -4.23 18.62 11.44
CA GLU A 217 -5.16 19.48 12.17
C GLU A 217 -5.23 20.88 11.53
N GLY A 218 -6.44 21.35 11.28
CA GLY A 218 -6.71 22.64 10.65
C GLY A 218 -6.73 22.62 9.11
N THR A 219 -6.63 21.45 8.47
CA THR A 219 -6.83 21.34 7.03
C THR A 219 -8.27 21.73 6.64
N ASP A 220 -8.42 22.61 5.66
CA ASP A 220 -9.72 22.91 5.05
C ASP A 220 -10.13 21.77 4.12
N LEU A 221 -10.90 20.81 4.65
CA LEU A 221 -11.35 19.64 3.90
C LEU A 221 -12.26 19.99 2.73
N ASN A 222 -13.00 21.09 2.81
CA ASN A 222 -13.80 21.56 1.70
C ASN A 222 -12.93 22.12 0.57
N ALA A 223 -11.82 22.80 0.89
CA ALA A 223 -10.87 23.22 -0.13
C ALA A 223 -10.22 22.02 -0.81
N VAL A 224 -9.83 21.01 -0.03
CA VAL A 224 -9.29 19.75 -0.56
C VAL A 224 -10.31 19.07 -1.48
N ALA A 225 -11.55 18.87 -1.02
CA ALA A 225 -12.61 18.21 -1.79
C ALA A 225 -12.98 18.99 -3.08
N ARG A 226 -12.93 20.32 -3.05
CA ARG A 226 -13.11 21.14 -4.26
C ARG A 226 -11.97 20.97 -5.26
N SER A 227 -10.79 20.60 -4.82
CA SER A 227 -9.59 20.52 -5.65
C SER A 227 -9.50 19.26 -6.49
N VAL A 228 -10.16 18.17 -6.12
CA VAL A 228 -9.91 16.80 -6.63
C VAL A 228 -10.01 16.66 -8.15
N ALA A 229 -10.77 17.53 -8.82
CA ALA A 229 -10.89 17.55 -10.27
C ALA A 229 -10.27 18.79 -10.92
N THR A 230 -9.42 19.53 -10.19
CA THR A 230 -8.75 20.71 -10.74
C THR A 230 -7.80 20.29 -11.87
N PRO A 231 -7.95 20.87 -13.07
CA PRO A 231 -7.05 20.57 -14.17
C PRO A 231 -5.63 21.03 -13.87
N ARG A 232 -4.65 20.19 -14.22
CA ARG A 232 -3.23 20.52 -14.14
C ARG A 232 -2.58 20.45 -15.53
N PRO A 233 -1.62 21.30 -15.82
CA PRO A 233 -0.84 21.17 -17.05
C PRO A 233 0.01 19.87 -17.04
N PRO A 234 0.18 19.19 -18.18
CA PRO A 234 -0.54 19.36 -19.44
C PRO A 234 -1.86 18.56 -19.51
N ASN A 235 -2.96 19.22 -19.25
CA ASN A 235 -4.33 18.68 -19.41
C ASN A 235 -4.65 17.42 -18.58
N ARG A 236 -4.10 17.31 -17.40
CA ARG A 236 -4.38 16.21 -16.45
C ARG A 236 -5.49 16.65 -15.51
N THR A 237 -6.57 15.89 -15.46
CA THR A 237 -7.70 16.14 -14.56
C THR A 237 -7.94 14.91 -13.71
N ALA A 238 -8.16 15.11 -12.42
CA ALA A 238 -8.52 14.08 -11.45
C ALA A 238 -7.53 12.91 -11.31
N VAL A 239 -6.27 13.08 -11.70
CA VAL A 239 -5.24 12.05 -11.51
C VAL A 239 -4.41 12.38 -10.27
N PRO A 240 -4.00 11.37 -9.49
CA PRO A 240 -3.07 11.56 -8.39
C PRO A 240 -1.77 12.21 -8.85
N THR A 241 -1.24 13.07 -8.00
CA THR A 241 0.04 13.74 -8.24
C THR A 241 1.18 12.95 -7.61
N ILE A 242 2.41 13.28 -7.98
CA ILE A 242 3.57 12.73 -7.31
C ILE A 242 3.51 12.91 -5.79
N ASP A 243 3.02 14.06 -5.32
CA ASP A 243 2.94 14.36 -3.88
C ASP A 243 1.98 13.42 -3.14
N ASN A 244 0.89 12.99 -3.78
CA ASN A 244 -0.02 11.99 -3.21
C ASN A 244 0.66 10.63 -3.01
N CYS A 245 1.54 10.25 -3.94
CA CYS A 245 2.22 8.96 -3.94
C CYS A 245 3.48 8.96 -3.07
N ILE A 246 4.35 9.94 -3.29
CA ILE A 246 5.68 10.01 -2.69
C ILE A 246 5.60 10.10 -1.17
N PHE A 247 4.55 10.72 -0.65
CA PHE A 247 4.27 10.82 0.77
C PHE A 247 4.41 9.46 1.49
N CYS A 248 3.79 8.41 0.95
CA CYS A 248 3.87 7.06 1.51
C CYS A 248 5.12 6.31 1.00
N HIS A 249 5.40 6.40 -0.29
CA HIS A 249 6.42 5.59 -0.94
C HIS A 249 7.86 6.03 -0.65
N ALA A 250 8.12 7.31 -0.36
CA ALA A 250 9.45 7.75 0.05
C ALA A 250 9.74 7.45 1.53
N ARG A 251 8.72 7.19 2.35
CA ARG A 251 8.86 7.08 3.81
C ARG A 251 8.43 5.73 4.36
N ALA A 252 8.20 4.76 3.51
CA ALA A 252 7.82 3.42 3.92
C ALA A 252 8.80 2.80 4.91
N GLY A 253 10.06 3.18 4.89
CA GLY A 253 11.10 2.80 5.85
C GLY A 253 11.08 3.53 7.20
N GLY A 254 10.21 4.52 7.37
CA GLY A 254 10.05 5.33 8.58
C GLY A 254 10.77 6.67 8.54
N ASP A 255 11.32 7.06 7.41
CA ASP A 255 11.90 8.38 7.06
C ASP A 255 12.26 8.37 5.58
N ASP A 256 12.68 9.51 5.03
CA ASP A 256 13.03 9.68 3.63
C ASP A 256 14.15 8.72 3.20
N ASN A 257 13.87 7.91 2.17
CA ASN A 257 14.79 6.96 1.55
C ASN A 257 15.56 6.08 2.57
N VAL A 258 14.90 5.66 3.65
CA VAL A 258 15.56 4.93 4.75
C VAL A 258 15.93 3.52 4.34
N LYS A 259 15.17 2.91 3.45
CA LYS A 259 15.43 1.56 3.01
C LYS A 259 15.82 1.48 1.56
N HIS A 260 16.62 0.51 1.28
CA HIS A 260 16.93 0.10 -0.08
C HIS A 260 15.63 -0.25 -0.82
N GLY A 261 15.35 0.49 -1.89
CA GLY A 261 14.10 0.38 -2.65
C GLY A 261 13.02 1.41 -2.28
N ASP A 262 13.17 2.17 -1.19
CA ASP A 262 12.36 3.36 -0.97
C ASP A 262 12.63 4.41 -2.04
N LEU A 263 11.61 5.18 -2.39
CA LEU A 263 11.80 6.39 -3.19
C LEU A 263 12.32 7.53 -2.29
N ALA A 264 12.94 8.53 -2.92
CA ALA A 264 13.37 9.74 -2.22
C ALA A 264 12.36 10.87 -2.39
N MET A 265 12.13 11.65 -1.33
CA MET A 265 11.27 12.85 -1.39
C MET A 265 11.75 13.87 -2.42
N SER A 266 13.04 13.88 -2.74
CA SER A 266 13.60 14.73 -3.80
C SER A 266 12.97 14.51 -5.18
N LEU A 267 12.28 13.39 -5.40
CA LEU A 267 11.54 13.15 -6.64
C LEU A 267 10.32 14.06 -6.81
N SER A 268 9.75 14.60 -5.75
CA SER A 268 8.56 15.47 -5.84
C SER A 268 8.85 16.79 -6.58
N ASN A 269 10.10 17.22 -6.61
CA ASN A 269 10.52 18.41 -7.35
C ASN A 269 11.95 18.22 -7.86
N THR A 270 12.11 17.35 -8.82
CA THR A 270 13.43 16.97 -9.35
C THR A 270 13.72 17.60 -10.71
N THR A 271 14.96 17.46 -11.15
CA THR A 271 15.42 17.93 -12.45
C THR A 271 15.66 16.75 -13.40
N ARG A 272 15.70 17.06 -14.70
CA ARG A 272 16.03 16.08 -15.74
C ARG A 272 17.39 15.40 -15.54
N GLU A 273 18.33 16.07 -14.92
CA GLU A 273 19.65 15.47 -14.63
C GLU A 273 19.53 14.33 -13.63
N PHE A 274 18.60 14.46 -12.67
CA PHE A 274 18.35 13.44 -11.67
C PHE A 274 17.41 12.35 -12.21
N ASP A 275 16.27 12.73 -12.81
CA ASP A 275 15.32 11.81 -13.41
C ASP A 275 14.72 12.42 -14.69
N VAL A 276 14.97 11.78 -15.85
CA VAL A 276 14.53 12.30 -17.15
C VAL A 276 13.02 12.25 -17.35
N HIS A 277 12.32 11.38 -16.66
CA HIS A 277 10.88 11.24 -16.77
C HIS A 277 10.13 12.18 -15.81
N MET A 278 10.59 12.27 -14.56
CA MET A 278 9.92 13.05 -13.52
C MET A 278 10.43 14.47 -13.38
N GLY A 279 11.64 14.75 -13.90
CA GLY A 279 12.24 16.10 -13.86
C GLY A 279 11.32 17.16 -14.44
N THR A 280 11.13 18.28 -13.70
CA THR A 280 10.26 19.40 -14.10
C THR A 280 10.73 20.11 -15.37
N ASP A 281 12.00 20.00 -15.68
CA ASP A 281 12.65 20.43 -16.94
C ASP A 281 12.88 19.27 -17.92
N GLY A 282 12.36 18.08 -17.60
CA GLY A 282 12.33 16.88 -18.43
C GLY A 282 10.95 16.59 -19.00
N ALA A 283 10.50 15.33 -18.91
CA ALA A 283 9.18 14.94 -19.35
C ALA A 283 8.07 15.39 -18.36
N ASN A 284 8.44 15.69 -17.12
CA ASN A 284 7.55 16.12 -16.05
C ASN A 284 6.37 15.18 -15.83
N TYR A 285 6.65 13.86 -15.79
CA TYR A 285 5.66 12.82 -15.58
C TYR A 285 5.28 12.69 -14.11
N GLU A 286 4.04 12.32 -13.88
CA GLU A 286 3.56 11.85 -12.58
C GLU A 286 3.75 10.32 -12.48
N CYS A 287 3.68 9.77 -11.27
CA CYS A 287 3.81 8.32 -11.06
C CYS A 287 2.81 7.52 -11.90
N VAL A 288 1.59 8.02 -12.02
CA VAL A 288 0.49 7.40 -12.77
C VAL A 288 0.69 7.36 -14.28
N GLU A 289 1.72 8.01 -14.82
CA GLU A 289 2.06 7.86 -16.25
C GLU A 289 2.61 6.45 -16.54
N CYS A 290 3.27 5.84 -15.56
CA CYS A 290 3.78 4.48 -15.66
C CYS A 290 2.93 3.49 -14.85
N HIS A 291 2.54 3.87 -13.62
CA HIS A 291 1.70 3.07 -12.74
C HIS A 291 0.24 3.35 -13.04
N GLN A 292 -0.36 2.58 -13.93
CA GLN A 292 -1.66 2.89 -14.48
C GLN A 292 -2.78 2.09 -13.83
N VAL A 293 -3.95 2.70 -13.77
CA VAL A 293 -5.22 2.03 -13.50
C VAL A 293 -5.80 1.47 -14.80
N LYS A 294 -6.65 0.46 -14.72
CA LYS A 294 -7.31 -0.11 -15.92
C LYS A 294 -8.41 0.82 -16.41
N LYS A 295 -8.39 1.09 -17.70
CA LYS A 295 -9.38 1.94 -18.36
C LYS A 295 -9.91 1.27 -19.63
N THR A 296 -11.14 1.63 -20.04
CA THR A 296 -11.65 1.29 -21.38
C THR A 296 -10.86 2.01 -22.48
N LEU A 297 -11.07 1.62 -23.72
CA LEU A 297 -10.47 2.31 -24.88
C LEU A 297 -10.88 3.79 -24.96
N GLU A 298 -12.07 4.12 -24.45
CA GLU A 298 -12.59 5.49 -24.37
C GLU A 298 -12.06 6.25 -23.15
N GLY A 299 -11.19 5.61 -22.32
CA GLY A 299 -10.57 6.22 -21.15
C GLY A 299 -11.41 6.20 -19.87
N LYS A 300 -12.56 5.49 -19.86
CA LYS A 300 -13.37 5.32 -18.64
C LYS A 300 -12.66 4.34 -17.70
N LEU A 301 -12.58 4.70 -16.41
CA LEU A 301 -12.03 3.83 -15.37
C LEU A 301 -12.82 2.51 -15.30
N ILE A 302 -12.09 1.39 -15.26
CA ILE A 302 -12.63 0.05 -15.03
C ILE A 302 -12.26 -0.44 -13.65
N ASP A 303 -11.07 -0.09 -13.18
CA ASP A 303 -10.46 -0.64 -11.98
C ASP A 303 -9.48 0.37 -11.38
N HIS A 304 -9.57 0.63 -10.07
CA HIS A 304 -8.69 1.55 -9.32
C HIS A 304 -7.34 0.93 -8.92
N GLY A 305 -7.12 -0.35 -9.17
CA GLY A 305 -5.84 -0.98 -8.90
C GLY A 305 -4.74 -0.24 -9.65
N ILE A 306 -3.75 0.27 -8.91
CA ILE A 306 -2.60 0.97 -9.49
C ILE A 306 -1.54 -0.07 -9.82
N GLY A 307 -1.18 -0.15 -11.10
CA GLY A 307 -0.22 -1.13 -11.60
C GLY A 307 1.16 -0.97 -10.97
N GLY A 308 1.74 -2.09 -10.56
CA GLY A 308 3.11 -2.19 -10.13
C GLY A 308 3.90 -3.13 -11.03
N MET A 309 5.21 -3.15 -10.86
CA MET A 309 6.02 -4.20 -11.46
C MET A 309 5.62 -5.54 -10.85
N PRO A 310 5.59 -6.64 -11.64
CA PRO A 310 5.25 -7.98 -11.12
C PRO A 310 6.28 -8.52 -10.10
N TYR A 311 7.11 -7.65 -9.57
CA TYR A 311 8.07 -7.93 -8.49
C TYR A 311 7.46 -7.86 -7.10
N HIS A 312 6.27 -7.28 -6.98
CA HIS A 312 5.57 -7.14 -5.71
C HIS A 312 4.62 -8.32 -5.48
N SER A 313 4.23 -8.51 -4.26
CA SER A 313 3.44 -9.66 -3.83
C SER A 313 2.01 -9.68 -4.37
N VAL A 314 1.49 -8.55 -4.79
CA VAL A 314 0.13 -8.42 -5.34
C VAL A 314 0.18 -7.81 -6.73
N ASP A 315 -0.59 -8.39 -7.63
CA ASP A 315 -0.73 -7.90 -9.00
C ASP A 315 -2.00 -7.07 -9.11
N GLU A 316 -1.83 -5.77 -9.35
CA GLU A 316 -2.92 -4.83 -9.56
C GLU A 316 -2.62 -3.89 -10.71
N GLY A 317 -3.67 -3.48 -11.43
CA GLY A 317 -3.57 -2.49 -12.48
C GLY A 317 -2.62 -2.86 -13.60
N GLU A 318 -2.03 -1.86 -14.20
CA GLU A 318 -1.10 -1.98 -15.33
C GLU A 318 0.13 -1.10 -15.09
N MET A 319 1.29 -1.57 -15.50
CA MET A 319 2.50 -0.77 -15.51
C MET A 319 3.10 -0.73 -16.91
N ARG A 320 3.41 0.47 -17.38
CA ARG A 320 4.11 0.64 -18.65
C ARG A 320 5.53 0.11 -18.58
N ALA A 321 5.86 -0.70 -19.56
CA ALA A 321 7.24 -1.12 -19.81
C ALA A 321 8.00 -0.02 -20.56
N CYS A 322 9.32 -0.03 -20.45
CA CYS A 322 10.17 0.93 -21.18
C CYS A 322 9.88 0.92 -22.69
N VAL A 323 9.65 -0.25 -23.25
CA VAL A 323 9.39 -0.46 -24.67
C VAL A 323 8.04 0.04 -25.16
N ASP A 324 7.12 0.39 -24.29
CA ASP A 324 5.83 0.98 -24.69
C ASP A 324 5.99 2.40 -25.26
N CYS A 325 7.07 3.08 -24.84
CA CYS A 325 7.41 4.41 -25.30
C CYS A 325 8.75 4.44 -26.07
N HIS A 326 9.72 3.63 -25.63
CA HIS A 326 11.04 3.53 -26.27
C HIS A 326 11.06 2.38 -27.27
N VAL A 327 10.67 2.67 -28.52
CA VAL A 327 10.53 1.67 -29.57
C VAL A 327 11.71 1.68 -30.55
N ASP A 328 12.09 0.51 -31.03
CA ASP A 328 12.98 0.35 -32.17
C ASP A 328 12.37 1.00 -33.45
N PRO A 329 13.14 1.62 -34.36
CA PRO A 329 14.60 1.59 -34.48
C PRO A 329 15.38 2.72 -33.78
N ALA A 330 14.72 3.57 -33.03
CA ALA A 330 15.37 4.73 -32.40
C ALA A 330 16.29 4.35 -31.23
N LEU A 331 16.06 3.16 -30.62
CA LEU A 331 16.89 2.72 -29.50
C LEU A 331 18.35 2.57 -29.91
N HIS A 332 19.22 3.17 -29.12
CA HIS A 332 20.69 3.15 -29.29
C HIS A 332 21.16 3.61 -30.67
N ALA A 333 20.36 4.42 -31.41
CA ALA A 333 20.72 4.93 -32.72
C ALA A 333 22.05 5.66 -32.66
N GLY A 334 22.94 5.36 -33.64
CA GLY A 334 24.28 5.91 -33.72
C GLY A 334 25.34 5.21 -32.86
N SER A 335 24.96 4.25 -32.02
CA SER A 335 25.92 3.39 -31.32
C SER A 335 26.56 2.37 -32.28
N SER A 336 27.88 2.19 -32.19
CA SER A 336 28.59 1.16 -32.96
C SER A 336 28.21 -0.27 -32.59
N VAL A 337 27.51 -0.45 -31.46
CA VAL A 337 27.04 -1.74 -30.95
C VAL A 337 25.50 -1.83 -30.87
N GLN A 338 24.81 -0.96 -31.61
CA GLN A 338 23.34 -0.86 -31.60
C GLN A 338 22.66 -2.21 -31.77
N THR A 339 23.12 -3.02 -32.73
CA THR A 339 22.54 -4.34 -33.01
C THR A 339 22.61 -5.26 -31.78
N ILE A 340 23.74 -5.24 -31.07
CA ILE A 340 23.93 -6.05 -29.85
C ILE A 340 23.03 -5.52 -28.73
N LEU A 341 23.01 -4.21 -28.54
CA LEU A 341 22.21 -3.58 -27.50
C LEU A 341 20.71 -3.80 -27.70
N ASN A 342 20.23 -3.85 -28.93
CA ASN A 342 18.82 -4.04 -29.23
C ASN A 342 18.40 -5.52 -29.37
N SER A 343 19.36 -6.45 -29.42
CA SER A 343 19.05 -7.87 -29.63
C SER A 343 19.28 -8.79 -28.43
N HIS A 344 19.90 -8.28 -27.35
CA HIS A 344 20.08 -9.10 -26.16
C HIS A 344 18.74 -9.30 -25.44
N THR A 345 18.55 -10.47 -24.85
CA THR A 345 17.35 -10.86 -24.11
C THR A 345 17.61 -11.15 -22.62
N THR A 346 18.84 -10.89 -22.17
CA THR A 346 19.32 -11.30 -20.85
C THR A 346 19.38 -10.15 -19.84
N LEU A 347 19.51 -8.91 -20.31
CA LEU A 347 19.64 -7.74 -19.45
C LEU A 347 18.39 -6.87 -19.54
N ALA A 348 17.83 -6.52 -18.42
CA ALA A 348 16.82 -5.46 -18.36
C ALA A 348 17.43 -4.09 -18.67
N CYS A 349 16.64 -3.19 -19.23
CA CYS A 349 17.09 -1.82 -19.58
C CYS A 349 17.71 -1.09 -18.38
N GLN A 350 17.15 -1.32 -17.21
CA GLN A 350 17.56 -0.71 -15.94
C GLN A 350 18.98 -1.07 -15.52
N VAL A 351 19.53 -2.21 -15.96
CA VAL A 351 20.91 -2.60 -15.65
C VAL A 351 21.93 -1.55 -16.13
N CYS A 352 21.68 -0.96 -17.31
CA CYS A 352 22.53 0.07 -17.88
C CYS A 352 22.02 1.49 -17.59
N HIS A 353 20.68 1.68 -17.55
CA HIS A 353 20.07 2.99 -17.43
C HIS A 353 19.86 3.43 -15.97
N ILE A 354 19.99 2.52 -15.00
CA ILE A 354 20.01 2.83 -13.55
C ILE A 354 21.29 2.27 -12.93
N PRO A 355 22.45 2.87 -13.22
CA PRO A 355 23.74 2.35 -12.77
C PRO A 355 24.01 2.54 -11.28
N ALA A 356 23.27 3.43 -10.63
CA ALA A 356 23.35 3.70 -9.21
C ALA A 356 22.00 4.17 -8.67
N ILE A 357 21.70 3.75 -7.44
CA ILE A 357 20.57 4.20 -6.64
C ILE A 357 21.02 5.10 -5.49
N ALA A 358 20.08 5.72 -4.78
CA ALA A 358 20.38 6.65 -3.69
C ALA A 358 21.34 7.78 -4.12
N ARG A 359 21.09 8.38 -5.28
CA ARG A 359 22.01 9.36 -5.90
C ARG A 359 22.04 10.68 -5.14
N GLU A 360 20.94 11.11 -4.57
CA GLU A 360 20.82 12.36 -3.83
C GLU A 360 20.73 12.12 -2.31
N THR A 361 19.80 11.29 -1.88
CA THR A 361 19.61 10.96 -0.48
C THR A 361 20.15 9.56 -0.20
N SER A 362 20.99 9.42 0.84
CA SER A 362 21.55 8.12 1.22
C SER A 362 20.48 7.14 1.67
N THR A 363 20.72 5.86 1.42
CA THR A 363 19.90 4.76 1.91
C THR A 363 20.67 3.83 2.83
N LYS A 364 19.97 3.01 3.63
CA LYS A 364 20.61 1.98 4.44
C LYS A 364 21.03 0.80 3.58
N VAL A 365 22.30 0.51 3.63
CA VAL A 365 22.91 -0.62 2.90
C VAL A 365 23.26 -1.80 3.82
N ASP A 366 23.33 -1.56 5.10
CA ASP A 366 23.51 -2.61 6.12
C ASP A 366 22.72 -2.23 7.37
N TRP A 367 22.09 -3.23 7.99
CA TRP A 367 21.30 -3.06 9.20
C TRP A 367 21.51 -4.26 10.14
N LYS A 368 22.26 -4.04 11.20
CA LYS A 368 22.58 -5.05 12.19
C LYS A 368 21.57 -5.04 13.33
N TRP A 369 20.54 -5.81 13.20
CA TRP A 369 19.50 -5.98 14.23
C TRP A 369 20.02 -6.63 15.52
N SER A 370 21.07 -7.42 15.45
CA SER A 370 21.72 -8.03 16.64
C SER A 370 22.19 -7.00 17.66
N ASP A 371 22.42 -5.78 17.24
CA ASP A 371 22.87 -4.69 18.11
C ASP A 371 21.69 -3.93 18.75
N ALA A 372 20.45 -4.33 18.46
CA ALA A 372 19.27 -3.78 19.09
C ALA A 372 19.13 -4.25 20.53
N GLY A 373 18.64 -3.36 21.42
CA GLY A 373 18.47 -3.66 22.83
C GLY A 373 19.73 -3.50 23.70
N LEU A 374 20.90 -3.31 23.11
CA LEU A 374 22.13 -3.02 23.86
C LEU A 374 21.97 -1.69 24.62
N ASP A 375 22.71 -1.56 25.75
CA ASP A 375 22.70 -0.33 26.57
C ASP A 375 23.45 0.85 25.91
N GLY A 376 24.17 0.60 24.84
CA GLY A 376 24.89 1.57 24.02
C GLY A 376 25.29 0.99 22.68
N PRO A 377 25.80 1.79 21.75
CA PRO A 377 26.32 1.30 20.49
C PRO A 377 27.51 0.36 20.74
N PRO A 378 27.71 -0.67 19.90
CA PRO A 378 28.80 -1.64 20.08
C PRO A 378 30.18 -0.97 20.18
N GLU A 379 30.37 0.16 19.52
CA GLU A 379 31.62 0.93 19.52
C GLU A 379 31.70 1.98 20.64
N GLY A 380 30.72 2.00 21.55
CA GLY A 380 30.70 2.88 22.72
C GLY A 380 30.25 4.33 22.45
N VAL A 381 30.19 4.77 21.21
CA VAL A 381 29.76 6.14 20.81
C VAL A 381 28.88 6.06 19.58
N VAL A 382 27.74 6.79 19.58
CA VAL A 382 26.98 7.03 18.36
C VAL A 382 27.71 8.08 17.55
N THR A 383 28.26 7.69 16.42
CA THR A 383 28.86 8.61 15.48
C THR A 383 27.89 8.77 14.31
N PRO A 384 27.33 9.96 14.08
CA PRO A 384 26.53 10.19 12.88
C PRO A 384 27.31 9.88 11.62
N ASP A 385 26.61 9.40 10.60
CA ASP A 385 27.20 9.19 9.29
C ASP A 385 27.84 10.52 8.80
N PRO A 386 29.11 10.53 8.42
CA PRO A 386 29.84 11.78 8.14
C PRO A 386 29.34 12.51 6.89
N VAL A 387 28.61 11.83 6.01
CA VAL A 387 28.08 12.40 4.77
C VAL A 387 26.68 12.94 4.98
N THR A 388 25.83 12.18 5.67
CA THR A 388 24.39 12.48 5.78
C THR A 388 23.99 13.09 7.11
N GLY A 389 24.84 12.99 8.13
CA GLY A 389 24.51 13.35 9.53
C GLY A 389 23.49 12.42 10.18
N ARG A 390 23.08 11.34 9.52
CA ARG A 390 22.08 10.40 10.05
C ARG A 390 22.66 9.51 11.14
N GLU A 391 21.81 9.13 12.08
CA GLU A 391 22.20 8.24 13.17
C GLU A 391 22.64 6.87 12.63
N THR A 392 23.77 6.37 13.14
CA THR A 392 24.31 5.05 12.79
C THR A 392 23.93 3.96 13.78
N TRP A 393 23.28 4.30 14.88
CA TRP A 393 22.78 3.36 15.85
C TRP A 393 21.58 3.91 16.62
N LEU A 394 20.61 3.04 16.88
CA LEU A 394 19.48 3.31 17.76
C LEU A 394 19.22 2.10 18.66
N LYS A 395 19.03 2.30 19.97
CA LYS A 395 18.77 1.20 20.92
C LYS A 395 17.68 0.23 20.46
N LYS A 396 16.58 0.73 19.90
CA LYS A 396 15.46 -0.10 19.44
C LYS A 396 15.62 -0.70 18.05
N LYS A 397 16.69 -0.36 17.32
CA LYS A 397 16.86 -0.77 15.91
C LYS A 397 18.23 -1.39 15.60
N GLY A 398 19.26 -1.16 16.44
CA GLY A 398 20.63 -1.63 16.19
C GLY A 398 21.47 -0.65 15.37
N THR A 399 22.49 -1.17 14.69
CA THR A 399 23.49 -0.39 13.94
C THR A 399 23.13 -0.30 12.47
N PHE A 400 23.46 0.84 11.84
CA PHE A 400 23.20 1.14 10.42
C PHE A 400 24.46 1.56 9.70
N VAL A 401 24.52 1.21 8.41
CA VAL A 401 25.45 1.81 7.44
C VAL A 401 24.63 2.51 6.35
N TRP A 402 24.99 3.73 6.07
CA TRP A 402 24.37 4.57 5.06
C TRP A 402 25.31 4.73 3.88
N ALA A 403 24.78 4.79 2.65
CA ALA A 403 25.57 5.04 1.45
C ALA A 403 24.78 5.77 0.38
N ASN A 404 25.50 6.55 -0.43
CA ASN A 404 25.01 7.21 -1.64
C ASN A 404 25.63 6.57 -2.88
N ASN A 405 24.99 6.79 -4.02
CA ASN A 405 25.45 6.26 -5.30
C ASN A 405 25.74 4.74 -5.23
N VAL A 406 24.84 4.02 -4.60
CA VAL A 406 25.00 2.58 -4.38
C VAL A 406 24.81 1.87 -5.71
N ARG A 407 25.78 1.03 -6.07
CA ARG A 407 25.64 0.13 -7.21
C ARG A 407 24.61 -0.94 -6.86
N PRO A 408 23.53 -1.10 -7.65
CA PRO A 408 22.56 -2.14 -7.40
C PRO A 408 23.15 -3.54 -7.44
N THR A 409 22.58 -4.45 -6.67
CA THR A 409 22.84 -5.88 -6.80
C THR A 409 22.13 -6.39 -8.07
N LEU A 410 22.84 -7.11 -8.91
CA LEU A 410 22.28 -7.67 -10.15
C LEU A 410 21.85 -9.11 -9.93
N LEU A 411 20.55 -9.37 -10.06
CA LEU A 411 19.95 -10.68 -9.84
C LEU A 411 19.09 -11.09 -11.04
N TYR A 412 18.97 -12.40 -11.27
CA TYR A 412 18.00 -12.93 -12.22
C TYR A 412 16.59 -12.77 -11.70
N HIS A 413 15.67 -12.39 -12.56
CA HIS A 413 14.28 -12.19 -12.23
C HIS A 413 13.37 -12.44 -13.44
N ASP A 414 12.25 -13.11 -13.20
CA ASP A 414 11.25 -13.50 -14.20
C ASP A 414 9.84 -12.97 -13.84
N GLY A 415 9.75 -12.12 -12.83
CA GLY A 415 8.48 -11.65 -12.26
C GLY A 415 8.10 -12.39 -10.98
N THR A 416 8.78 -13.47 -10.61
CA THR A 416 8.45 -14.24 -9.42
C THR A 416 9.31 -13.88 -8.22
N TRP A 417 8.76 -14.09 -7.01
CA TRP A 417 9.36 -13.65 -5.77
C TRP A 417 9.25 -14.68 -4.65
N ASN A 418 10.36 -14.92 -3.96
CA ASN A 418 10.34 -15.62 -2.67
C ASN A 418 10.05 -14.64 -1.54
N LYS A 419 9.14 -14.98 -0.65
CA LYS A 419 8.82 -14.19 0.55
C LYS A 419 8.67 -15.08 1.77
N THR A 420 8.99 -14.54 2.93
CA THR A 420 8.68 -15.18 4.20
C THR A 420 7.30 -14.75 4.66
N ILE A 421 6.42 -15.73 4.87
CA ILE A 421 5.04 -15.58 5.31
C ILE A 421 4.92 -16.12 6.73
N ILE A 422 4.35 -15.33 7.62
CA ILE A 422 4.16 -15.70 9.03
C ILE A 422 3.24 -16.93 9.11
N GLY A 423 3.68 -17.93 9.85
CA GLY A 423 2.93 -19.16 10.05
C GLY A 423 2.94 -20.16 8.89
N VAL A 424 3.61 -19.82 7.77
CA VAL A 424 3.72 -20.71 6.60
C VAL A 424 5.15 -21.21 6.44
N ASN A 425 6.11 -20.32 6.20
CA ASN A 425 7.50 -20.66 5.92
C ASN A 425 8.49 -19.85 6.77
N ASP A 426 8.07 -19.35 7.93
CA ASP A 426 8.87 -18.54 8.85
C ASP A 426 9.75 -19.34 9.81
N GLN A 427 9.89 -20.64 9.59
CA GLN A 427 10.79 -21.49 10.34
C GLN A 427 12.17 -21.53 9.68
N TYR A 428 13.13 -20.84 10.28
CA TYR A 428 14.49 -20.75 9.74
C TYR A 428 15.37 -21.89 10.25
N THR A 429 16.00 -22.58 9.31
CA THR A 429 16.97 -23.65 9.62
C THR A 429 18.40 -23.21 9.43
N GLU A 430 18.61 -22.08 8.74
CA GLU A 430 19.92 -21.53 8.42
C GLU A 430 19.99 -20.03 8.73
N LEU A 431 21.19 -19.54 8.99
CA LEU A 431 21.47 -18.13 9.24
C LEU A 431 22.61 -17.63 8.35
N PRO A 432 22.52 -16.42 7.79
CA PRO A 432 21.43 -15.45 7.95
C PRO A 432 20.12 -15.93 7.30
N ALA A 433 18.98 -15.61 7.94
CA ALA A 433 17.67 -15.93 7.39
C ALA A 433 17.36 -15.05 6.16
N TYR A 434 16.94 -15.68 5.10
CA TYR A 434 16.55 -15.01 3.86
C TYR A 434 15.07 -14.60 3.92
N LEU A 435 14.78 -13.31 3.98
CA LEU A 435 13.40 -12.80 4.15
C LEU A 435 12.64 -12.69 2.83
N GLY A 436 13.33 -12.53 1.73
CA GLY A 436 12.72 -12.46 0.41
C GLY A 436 13.65 -11.89 -0.66
N GLY A 437 13.33 -12.20 -1.89
CA GLY A 437 14.03 -11.74 -3.07
C GLY A 437 13.53 -12.44 -4.34
N PRO A 438 14.09 -12.12 -5.52
CA PRO A 438 13.75 -12.80 -6.76
C PRO A 438 13.85 -14.32 -6.62
N ALA A 439 12.90 -15.03 -7.19
CA ALA A 439 12.88 -16.49 -7.13
C ALA A 439 13.66 -17.14 -8.29
N ALA A 440 13.85 -16.41 -9.39
CA ALA A 440 14.54 -16.90 -10.58
C ALA A 440 16.06 -16.99 -10.42
N ASP A 441 16.66 -17.86 -11.19
CA ASP A 441 18.09 -17.99 -11.36
C ASP A 441 18.50 -18.04 -12.85
N TYR A 442 19.76 -18.28 -13.14
CA TYR A 442 20.30 -18.32 -14.50
C TYR A 442 19.75 -19.48 -15.35
N THR A 443 19.06 -20.45 -14.75
CA THR A 443 18.44 -21.59 -15.45
C THR A 443 16.96 -21.36 -15.74
N THR A 444 16.37 -20.30 -15.18
CA THR A 444 14.96 -19.99 -15.33
C THR A 444 14.70 -19.41 -16.73
N GLU A 445 13.81 -20.07 -17.48
CA GLU A 445 13.46 -19.64 -18.83
C GLU A 445 12.79 -18.26 -18.81
N GLY A 446 13.26 -17.34 -19.65
CA GLY A 446 12.76 -15.99 -19.76
C GLY A 446 13.28 -15.03 -18.68
N ALA A 447 14.02 -15.50 -17.68
CA ALA A 447 14.59 -14.62 -16.67
C ALA A 447 15.64 -13.67 -17.25
N MET A 448 15.55 -12.42 -16.86
CA MET A 448 16.54 -11.39 -17.20
C MET A 448 17.25 -10.93 -15.95
N ILE A 449 18.40 -10.29 -16.11
CA ILE A 449 19.13 -9.66 -15.01
C ILE A 449 18.55 -8.26 -14.78
N TYR A 450 18.16 -8.00 -13.54
CA TYR A 450 17.64 -6.71 -13.07
C TYR A 450 18.49 -6.14 -11.92
N PRO A 451 18.50 -4.82 -11.72
CA PRO A 451 19.09 -4.19 -10.56
C PRO A 451 18.14 -4.23 -9.35
N PHE A 452 18.67 -4.60 -8.18
CA PHE A 452 18.00 -4.64 -6.88
C PHE A 452 18.80 -3.94 -5.81
#